data_3e959c8a02135c3661d29f5c62cbeb66
#
_entry.id   3e959c8a02135c3661d29f5c62cbeb66
#
_cell.length_a   1.000
_cell.length_b   1.000
_cell.length_c   1.000
_cell.angle_alpha   90.00
_cell.angle_beta   90.00
_cell.angle_gamma   90.00
#
_symmetry.space_group_name_H-M   'P 1'
#
loop_
_entity.id
_entity.type
_entity.pdbx_description
1 polymer ?
#
loop_
_entity_poly.entity_id
_entity_poly.type
_entity_poly.pdbx_seq_one_letter_code
_entity_poly.pdbx_strand_id
1 'polypeptide(L)'
;MFVPVLVLMLMLLPSLALAQSGGNATNGKEIYQERCVLCHGSKGHGWDWGKKVVRPPIPVPNLVEVVPQRSDDYLLTVIRDGGEAVRLTHLMPAFGFNMSEEDLRDVVAYLRSLQRSAK
;
A
#
# COMPACT_ATOMS: atom_id res chain seq x y z
N MET A 1 52.20 20.33 -38.81
CA MET A 1 51.81 20.46 -37.34
C MET A 1 50.36 20.23 -37.24
N PHE A 2 49.95 18.97 -36.96
CA PHE A 2 48.53 18.61 -36.83
C PHE A 2 48.15 18.65 -35.36
N VAL A 3 47.22 19.54 -35.02
CA VAL A 3 46.64 19.61 -33.69
C VAL A 3 45.48 18.60 -33.66
N PRO A 4 45.47 17.56 -32.81
CA PRO A 4 44.32 16.70 -32.69
C PRO A 4 43.27 17.44 -31.86
N VAL A 5 42.14 17.72 -32.51
CA VAL A 5 40.91 18.17 -31.82
C VAL A 5 40.39 17.00 -30.99
N LEU A 6 40.69 17.07 -29.71
CA LEU A 6 40.11 16.14 -28.73
C LEU A 6 38.64 16.48 -28.55
N VAL A 7 37.78 15.75 -29.29
CA VAL A 7 36.35 15.84 -29.13
C VAL A 7 36.02 15.24 -27.77
N LEU A 8 35.81 16.10 -26.78
CA LEU A 8 35.30 15.75 -25.48
C LEU A 8 33.80 15.40 -25.64
N MET A 9 33.56 14.14 -25.99
CA MET A 9 32.20 13.59 -26.02
C MET A 9 31.73 13.41 -24.59
N LEU A 10 31.13 14.48 -24.03
CA LEU A 10 30.49 14.46 -22.75
C LEU A 10 29.26 13.54 -22.87
N MET A 11 29.41 12.31 -22.44
CA MET A 11 28.30 11.36 -22.33
C MET A 11 27.29 11.92 -21.33
N LEU A 12 26.25 12.56 -21.85
CA LEU A 12 25.01 12.78 -21.10
C LEU A 12 24.39 11.40 -20.84
N LEU A 13 24.77 10.81 -19.72
CA LEU A 13 24.03 9.67 -19.20
C LEU A 13 22.65 10.20 -18.77
N PRO A 14 21.54 9.72 -19.37
CA PRO A 14 20.26 10.02 -18.81
C PRO A 14 20.23 9.40 -17.42
N SER A 15 20.14 10.24 -16.39
CA SER A 15 19.78 9.79 -15.06
C SER A 15 18.40 9.15 -15.20
N LEU A 16 18.35 7.81 -15.26
CA LEU A 16 17.13 7.10 -15.01
C LEU A 16 16.75 7.42 -13.56
N ALA A 17 15.94 8.45 -13.39
CA ALA A 17 15.17 8.61 -12.18
C ALA A 17 14.32 7.35 -12.09
N LEU A 18 14.73 6.39 -11.27
CA LEU A 18 13.90 5.32 -10.80
C LEU A 18 12.73 6.01 -10.12
N ALA A 19 11.63 6.17 -10.84
CA ALA A 19 10.36 6.52 -10.26
C ALA A 19 10.13 5.45 -9.18
N GLN A 20 10.31 5.83 -7.92
CA GLN A 20 9.96 4.98 -6.81
C GLN A 20 8.44 4.86 -6.85
N SER A 21 7.95 3.81 -7.47
CA SER A 21 6.53 3.45 -7.49
C SER A 21 6.04 2.95 -6.12
N GLY A 22 6.92 2.97 -5.12
CA GLY A 22 6.60 2.63 -3.75
C GLY A 22 6.13 3.86 -2.97
N GLY A 23 4.93 3.81 -2.40
CA GLY A 23 4.43 4.83 -1.48
C GLY A 23 5.27 4.93 -0.20
N ASN A 24 4.98 5.95 0.61
CA ASN A 24 5.61 6.20 1.90
C ASN A 24 4.94 5.34 2.99
N ALA A 25 5.58 4.26 3.42
CA ALA A 25 5.05 3.35 4.43
C ALA A 25 4.85 4.03 5.81
N THR A 26 5.60 5.09 6.14
CA THR A 26 5.44 5.83 7.39
C THR A 26 4.12 6.61 7.39
N ASN A 27 3.84 7.37 6.32
CA ASN A 27 2.56 8.04 6.14
C ASN A 27 1.41 7.02 6.03
N GLY A 28 1.61 5.94 5.30
CA GLY A 28 0.64 4.85 5.20
C GLY A 28 0.29 4.22 6.54
N LYS A 29 1.25 4.12 7.46
CA LYS A 29 1.00 3.66 8.82
C LYS A 29 0.07 4.61 9.59
N GLU A 30 0.28 5.91 9.49
CA GLU A 30 -0.57 6.90 10.15
C GLU A 30 -2.01 6.81 9.63
N ILE A 31 -2.18 6.78 8.31
CA ILE A 31 -3.49 6.61 7.67
C ILE A 31 -4.15 5.29 8.10
N TYR A 32 -3.40 4.20 8.13
CA TYR A 32 -3.88 2.90 8.55
C TYR A 32 -4.39 2.92 10.01
N GLN A 33 -3.65 3.56 10.92
CA GLN A 33 -4.04 3.67 12.32
C GLN A 33 -5.34 4.47 12.50
N GLU A 34 -5.58 5.45 11.66
CA GLU A 34 -6.78 6.27 11.73
C GLU A 34 -8.01 5.58 11.11
N ARG A 35 -7.84 4.83 10.02
CA ARG A 35 -8.95 4.43 9.15
C ARG A 35 -9.16 2.92 9.02
N CYS A 36 -8.16 2.11 9.29
CA CYS A 36 -8.18 0.69 8.98
C CYS A 36 -8.13 -0.21 10.23
N VAL A 37 -7.48 0.26 11.28
CA VAL A 37 -7.18 -0.51 12.48
C VAL A 37 -8.42 -1.05 13.18
N LEU A 38 -9.54 -0.34 13.10
CA LEU A 38 -10.78 -0.74 13.79
C LEU A 38 -11.28 -2.12 13.34
N CYS A 39 -11.16 -2.41 12.05
CA CYS A 39 -11.54 -3.70 11.48
C CYS A 39 -10.35 -4.65 11.31
N HIS A 40 -9.22 -4.13 10.84
CA HIS A 40 -8.07 -4.95 10.45
C HIS A 40 -7.06 -5.20 11.58
N GLY A 41 -7.21 -4.54 12.72
CA GLY A 41 -6.28 -4.65 13.84
C GLY A 41 -4.99 -3.84 13.63
N SER A 42 -4.30 -3.53 14.73
CA SER A 42 -3.10 -2.66 14.70
C SER A 42 -1.92 -3.26 13.93
N LYS A 43 -1.90 -4.58 13.77
CA LYS A 43 -0.85 -5.32 13.05
C LYS A 43 -1.38 -6.04 11.80
N GLY A 44 -2.61 -5.76 11.39
CA GLY A 44 -3.21 -6.35 10.20
C GLY A 44 -3.73 -7.78 10.39
N HIS A 45 -3.76 -8.32 11.59
CA HIS A 45 -4.19 -9.70 11.86
C HIS A 45 -5.71 -9.90 11.83
N GLY A 46 -6.48 -8.86 11.54
CA GLY A 46 -7.92 -8.89 11.55
C GLY A 46 -8.50 -8.47 12.91
N TRP A 47 -9.75 -8.87 13.13
CA TRP A 47 -10.50 -8.47 14.31
C TRP A 47 -9.97 -9.14 15.58
N ASP A 48 -9.71 -8.35 16.62
CA ASP A 48 -9.33 -8.88 17.94
C ASP A 48 -10.59 -9.24 18.75
N TRP A 49 -10.98 -10.49 18.67
CA TRP A 49 -12.14 -11.02 19.35
C TRP A 49 -12.06 -10.98 20.88
N GLY A 50 -10.87 -10.89 21.43
CA GLY A 50 -10.65 -10.80 22.87
C GLY A 50 -10.97 -9.45 23.47
N LYS A 51 -10.90 -8.38 22.66
CA LYS A 51 -10.99 -6.99 23.10
C LYS A 51 -12.24 -6.23 22.62
N LYS A 52 -13.02 -6.80 21.71
CA LYS A 52 -14.13 -6.11 21.05
C LYS A 52 -15.46 -6.75 21.39
N VAL A 53 -16.39 -5.92 21.84
CA VAL A 53 -17.74 -6.36 22.20
C VAL A 53 -18.60 -6.60 20.96
N VAL A 54 -18.41 -5.78 19.91
CA VAL A 54 -19.17 -5.88 18.67
C VAL A 54 -18.34 -6.63 17.63
N ARG A 55 -18.89 -7.70 17.08
CA ARG A 55 -18.29 -8.48 16.02
C ARG A 55 -18.78 -8.03 14.66
N PRO A 56 -17.91 -7.87 13.64
CA PRO A 56 -18.37 -7.73 12.28
C PRO A 56 -19.15 -8.99 11.87
N PRO A 57 -20.19 -8.84 11.03
CA PRO A 57 -21.04 -9.97 10.63
C PRO A 57 -20.34 -10.97 9.72
N ILE A 58 -19.15 -10.66 9.27
CA ILE A 58 -18.31 -11.52 8.43
C ILE A 58 -16.88 -11.53 8.96
N PRO A 59 -16.10 -12.60 8.67
CA PRO A 59 -14.68 -12.64 9.02
C PRO A 59 -13.89 -11.51 8.33
N VAL A 60 -13.03 -10.83 9.10
CA VAL A 60 -12.06 -9.87 8.57
C VAL A 60 -10.77 -10.63 8.30
N PRO A 61 -10.21 -10.54 7.09
CA PRO A 61 -9.03 -11.34 6.73
C PRO A 61 -7.78 -10.89 7.51
N ASN A 62 -6.88 -11.85 7.74
CA ASN A 62 -5.53 -11.56 8.20
C ASN A 62 -4.72 -10.96 7.03
N LEU A 63 -4.45 -9.66 7.08
CA LEU A 63 -3.74 -8.96 6.01
C LEU A 63 -2.28 -9.43 5.87
N VAL A 64 -1.68 -9.94 6.95
CA VAL A 64 -0.31 -10.49 6.90
C VAL A 64 -0.26 -11.73 5.98
N GLU A 65 -1.35 -12.48 5.91
CA GLU A 65 -1.45 -13.69 5.07
C GLU A 65 -1.92 -13.37 3.64
N VAL A 66 -2.87 -12.45 3.48
CA VAL A 66 -3.49 -12.23 2.15
C VAL A 66 -2.75 -11.23 1.28
N VAL A 67 -2.14 -10.20 1.88
CA VAL A 67 -1.44 -9.14 1.13
C VAL A 67 -0.31 -9.68 0.25
N PRO A 68 0.54 -10.65 0.68
CA PRO A 68 1.59 -11.21 -0.18
C PRO A 68 1.07 -11.89 -1.44
N GLN A 69 -0.19 -12.34 -1.41
CA GLN A 69 -0.82 -13.08 -2.51
C GLN A 69 -1.55 -12.18 -3.52
N ARG A 70 -1.51 -10.86 -3.32
CA ARG A 70 -2.23 -9.88 -4.13
C ARG A 70 -1.28 -8.86 -4.74
N SER A 71 -1.63 -8.40 -5.96
CA SER A 71 -0.90 -7.31 -6.61
C SER A 71 -1.20 -5.96 -5.93
N ASP A 72 -0.33 -4.98 -6.13
CA ASP A 72 -0.59 -3.61 -5.66
C ASP A 72 -1.84 -3.02 -6.30
N ASP A 73 -2.07 -3.27 -7.59
CA ASP A 73 -3.29 -2.81 -8.29
C ASP A 73 -4.56 -3.38 -7.66
N TYR A 74 -4.54 -4.66 -7.26
CA TYR A 74 -5.66 -5.26 -6.55
C TYR A 74 -5.89 -4.59 -5.19
N LEU A 75 -4.82 -4.38 -4.42
CA LEU A 75 -4.90 -3.73 -3.11
C LEU A 75 -5.38 -2.28 -3.23
N LEU A 76 -4.88 -1.53 -4.22
CA LEU A 76 -5.33 -0.18 -4.51
C LEU A 76 -6.82 -0.15 -4.88
N THR A 77 -7.28 -1.08 -5.72
CA THR A 77 -8.69 -1.18 -6.10
C THR A 77 -9.59 -1.46 -4.89
N VAL A 78 -9.22 -2.44 -4.05
CA VAL A 78 -9.98 -2.75 -2.83
C VAL A 78 -10.10 -1.55 -1.91
N ILE A 79 -9.02 -0.82 -1.69
CA ILE A 79 -9.01 0.32 -0.76
C ILE A 79 -9.75 1.51 -1.37
N ARG A 80 -9.51 1.81 -2.66
CA ARG A 80 -10.13 2.93 -3.35
C ARG A 80 -11.63 2.73 -3.54
N ASP A 81 -12.02 1.58 -4.06
CA ASP A 81 -13.36 1.35 -4.60
C ASP A 81 -14.22 0.45 -3.70
N GLY A 82 -13.63 -0.07 -2.62
CA GLY A 82 -14.31 -0.95 -1.67
C GLY A 82 -14.28 -2.43 -2.05
N GLY A 83 -14.73 -3.26 -1.12
CA GLY A 83 -14.69 -4.71 -1.28
C GLY A 83 -15.58 -5.23 -2.41
N GLU A 84 -16.71 -4.60 -2.68
CA GLU A 84 -17.62 -5.01 -3.76
C GLU A 84 -16.97 -4.92 -5.14
N ALA A 85 -16.08 -3.95 -5.37
CA ALA A 85 -15.37 -3.78 -6.63
C ALA A 85 -14.51 -4.99 -7.01
N VAL A 86 -14.11 -5.79 -6.03
CA VAL A 86 -13.35 -7.03 -6.21
C VAL A 86 -14.13 -8.28 -5.81
N ARG A 87 -15.46 -8.19 -5.80
CA ARG A 87 -16.39 -9.29 -5.46
C ARG A 87 -16.22 -9.84 -4.03
N LEU A 88 -15.83 -8.98 -3.12
CA LEU A 88 -15.82 -9.26 -1.69
C LEU A 88 -17.11 -8.68 -1.04
N THR A 89 -16.99 -8.15 0.14
CA THR A 89 -18.09 -7.61 0.93
C THR A 89 -18.24 -6.10 0.76
N HIS A 90 -19.47 -5.60 0.86
CA HIS A 90 -19.76 -4.16 1.00
C HIS A 90 -19.29 -3.57 2.34
N LEU A 91 -18.93 -4.41 3.32
CA LEU A 91 -18.48 -3.94 4.65
C LEU A 91 -17.07 -3.38 4.63
N MET A 92 -16.25 -3.72 3.63
CA MET A 92 -15.02 -3.00 3.33
C MET A 92 -15.38 -1.77 2.50
N PRO A 93 -15.38 -0.56 3.10
CA PRO A 93 -15.86 0.63 2.39
C PRO A 93 -14.84 1.13 1.36
N ALA A 94 -15.30 1.95 0.44
CA ALA A 94 -14.46 2.69 -0.50
C ALA A 94 -13.85 3.92 0.19
N PHE A 95 -12.55 4.13 0.06
CA PHE A 95 -11.85 5.29 0.62
C PHE A 95 -11.42 6.31 -0.44
N GLY A 96 -11.60 6.03 -1.72
CA GLY A 96 -11.15 6.88 -2.82
C GLY A 96 -11.80 8.27 -2.87
N PHE A 97 -12.95 8.46 -2.20
CA PHE A 97 -13.61 9.76 -2.14
C PHE A 97 -12.95 10.75 -1.17
N ASN A 98 -12.13 10.29 -0.24
CA ASN A 98 -11.50 11.12 0.80
C ASN A 98 -10.02 10.81 1.04
N MET A 99 -9.40 10.07 0.13
CA MET A 99 -7.96 9.79 0.12
C MET A 99 -7.39 10.08 -1.27
N SER A 100 -6.23 10.71 -1.31
CA SER A 100 -5.51 10.92 -2.57
C SER A 100 -4.93 9.60 -3.11
N GLU A 101 -4.58 9.56 -4.39
CA GLU A 101 -3.86 8.42 -4.98
C GLU A 101 -2.49 8.18 -4.31
N GLU A 102 -1.88 9.23 -3.78
CA GLU A 102 -0.65 9.12 -3.00
C GLU A 102 -0.91 8.43 -1.66
N ASP A 103 -1.93 8.87 -0.92
CA ASP A 103 -2.34 8.23 0.35
C ASP A 103 -2.66 6.75 0.17
N LEU A 104 -3.36 6.40 -0.90
CA LEU A 104 -3.69 5.02 -1.23
C LEU A 104 -2.41 4.18 -1.44
N ARG A 105 -1.44 4.70 -2.20
CA ARG A 105 -0.14 4.04 -2.40
C ARG A 105 0.66 3.92 -1.10
N ASP A 106 0.60 4.93 -0.26
CA ASP A 106 1.26 4.94 1.04
C ASP A 106 0.71 3.84 1.95
N VAL A 107 -0.62 3.68 1.98
CA VAL A 107 -1.26 2.58 2.72
C VAL A 107 -0.82 1.22 2.17
N VAL A 108 -0.78 1.03 0.86
CA VAL A 108 -0.28 -0.23 0.25
C VAL A 108 1.18 -0.48 0.63
N ALA A 109 2.04 0.55 0.61
CA ALA A 109 3.42 0.43 1.05
C ALA A 109 3.54 0.00 2.52
N TYR A 110 2.68 0.53 3.39
CA TYR A 110 2.61 0.10 4.78
C TYR A 110 2.17 -1.35 4.91
N LEU A 111 1.11 -1.76 4.21
CA LEU A 111 0.65 -3.16 4.20
C LEU A 111 1.77 -4.12 3.77
N ARG A 112 2.55 -3.76 2.76
CA ARG A 112 3.74 -4.53 2.35
C ARG A 112 4.82 -4.58 3.44
N SER A 113 4.93 -3.53 4.25
CA SER A 113 5.90 -3.50 5.36
C SER A 113 5.55 -4.46 6.50
N LEU A 114 4.27 -4.74 6.72
CA LEU A 114 3.80 -5.69 7.73
C LEU A 114 4.36 -7.10 7.50
N GLN A 115 4.61 -7.47 6.25
CA GLN A 115 5.19 -8.77 5.87
C GLN A 115 6.61 -8.93 6.37
N ARG A 116 7.38 -7.84 6.40
CA ARG A 116 8.80 -7.86 6.82
C ARG A 116 8.95 -7.96 8.33
N SER A 117 7.96 -7.48 9.06
CA SER A 117 7.97 -7.48 10.54
C SER A 117 7.45 -8.79 11.13
N ALA A 118 6.88 -9.68 10.31
CA ALA A 118 6.30 -10.96 10.74
C ALA A 118 7.31 -12.13 10.67
N LYS A 119 8.54 -11.88 10.21
CA LYS A 119 9.66 -12.82 10.21
C LYS A 119 10.58 -12.55 11.39
#